data_12262046a41468e02b3db09114341336
#
_entry.id   12262046a41468e02b3db09114341336
#
_cell.length_a   1.000
_cell.length_b   1.000
_cell.length_c   1.000
_cell.angle_alpha   90.00
_cell.angle_beta   90.00
_cell.angle_gamma   90.00
#
_symmetry.space_group_name_H-M   'P 1'
#
loop_
_entity.id
_entity.type
_entity.pdbx_description
1 polymer ?
#
loop_
_entity_poly.entity_id
_entity_poly.type
_entity_poly.pdbx_seq_one_letter_code
_entity_poly.pdbx_strand_id
1 'polypeptide(L)'
;MPRTDTAPTRTRAAAGTGRGGVVRPLLLGLGAAVALIAIVLFVPGLMPEIPLRAQDGLTLAISVLIESMPFVVLGVVLSIVVQVWIPPGAIERWMPRRAWARRMVLSLLGMVIPVCECGNVPFARGLLMRGFTVSETLTFLIAAPIVNPIVIITTHQAFGFSDGILIARLLGGYAIANLIGWLYSRHPDPDALLTDRFRETCEIVAEESGGRWRRSLAQFIVELRAVMPALVIGSALAGAVQVLVPRDALLAIGSNPVFSIVAMIALAMIVSICSNVDSFFALSFASTFTPGSIVAFLLVGPLVDVKMLALLRTTFTTRVLVGMVVTVVLAAFAIAVGVNLLA
;
A
#
# COMPACT_ATOMS: atom_id res chain seq x y z
N MET A 1 -17.73 -60.92 23.19
CA MET A 1 -18.47 -60.11 22.21
C MET A 1 -17.55 -59.00 21.75
N PRO A 2 -16.98 -59.02 20.54
CA PRO A 2 -16.16 -57.94 20.00
C PRO A 2 -17.05 -56.94 19.26
N ARG A 3 -16.86 -55.65 19.58
CA ARG A 3 -17.48 -54.53 18.85
C ARG A 3 -16.70 -54.26 17.56
N THR A 4 -17.41 -54.33 16.46
CA THR A 4 -16.92 -53.92 15.13
C THR A 4 -17.06 -52.40 14.96
N ASP A 5 -15.93 -51.71 14.96
CA ASP A 5 -15.83 -50.29 14.56
C ASP A 5 -15.73 -50.23 13.03
N THR A 6 -16.82 -49.80 12.40
CA THR A 6 -16.84 -49.45 10.98
C THR A 6 -16.47 -47.98 10.83
N ALA A 7 -15.24 -47.69 10.38
CA ALA A 7 -14.82 -46.36 9.94
C ALA A 7 -15.48 -45.97 8.61
N PRO A 8 -15.97 -44.74 8.44
CA PRO A 8 -16.52 -44.27 7.16
C PRO A 8 -15.39 -44.02 6.17
N THR A 9 -15.42 -44.73 5.06
CA THR A 9 -14.61 -44.50 3.86
C THR A 9 -14.90 -43.13 3.27
N ARG A 10 -14.00 -42.19 3.46
CA ARG A 10 -13.96 -40.91 2.71
C ARG A 10 -13.53 -41.21 1.28
N THR A 11 -14.46 -41.17 0.35
CA THR A 11 -14.20 -41.12 -1.08
C THR A 11 -13.45 -39.85 -1.43
N ARG A 12 -12.15 -40.00 -1.72
CA ARG A 12 -11.33 -38.96 -2.36
C ARG A 12 -11.84 -38.74 -3.79
N ALA A 13 -12.59 -37.67 -4.00
CA ALA A 13 -12.82 -37.16 -5.34
C ALA A 13 -11.47 -36.56 -5.83
N ALA A 14 -10.80 -37.27 -6.72
CA ALA A 14 -9.66 -36.81 -7.44
C ALA A 14 -10.11 -35.72 -8.42
N ALA A 15 -10.02 -34.44 -8.03
CA ALA A 15 -10.14 -33.33 -8.94
C ALA A 15 -8.80 -33.20 -9.71
N GLY A 16 -8.78 -33.80 -10.90
CA GLY A 16 -7.71 -33.61 -11.87
C GLY A 16 -7.70 -32.17 -12.36
N THR A 17 -6.86 -31.33 -11.79
CA THR A 17 -6.57 -29.99 -12.32
C THR A 17 -5.58 -30.12 -13.49
N GLY A 18 -6.13 -30.28 -14.70
CA GLY A 18 -5.36 -30.23 -15.94
C GLY A 18 -4.60 -28.89 -16.07
N ARG A 19 -3.36 -28.97 -16.55
CA ARG A 19 -2.40 -27.89 -16.81
C ARG A 19 -2.94 -26.68 -17.62
N GLY A 20 -4.18 -26.73 -18.13
CA GLY A 20 -4.84 -25.66 -18.88
C GLY A 20 -5.81 -24.78 -18.10
N GLY A 21 -6.10 -25.11 -16.82
CA GLY A 21 -7.22 -24.49 -16.09
C GLY A 21 -6.98 -23.05 -15.59
N VAL A 22 -5.74 -22.61 -15.44
CA VAL A 22 -5.42 -21.33 -14.80
C VAL A 22 -4.95 -20.27 -15.81
N VAL A 23 -4.22 -20.67 -16.85
CA VAL A 23 -3.70 -19.75 -17.88
C VAL A 23 -4.83 -19.26 -18.78
N ARG A 24 -5.79 -20.11 -19.12
CA ARG A 24 -6.95 -19.75 -19.98
C ARG A 24 -7.80 -18.60 -19.40
N PRO A 25 -8.29 -18.62 -18.15
CA PRO A 25 -9.09 -17.48 -17.64
C PRO A 25 -8.28 -16.20 -17.45
N LEU A 26 -6.96 -16.29 -17.21
CA LEU A 26 -6.08 -15.12 -17.15
C LEU A 26 -5.88 -14.49 -18.52
N LEU A 27 -5.61 -15.30 -19.56
CA LEU A 27 -5.50 -14.83 -20.94
C LEU A 27 -6.83 -14.31 -21.49
N LEU A 28 -7.94 -14.93 -21.12
CA LEU A 28 -9.28 -14.47 -21.50
C LEU A 28 -9.62 -13.16 -20.77
N GLY A 29 -9.26 -13.01 -19.49
CA GLY A 29 -9.44 -11.76 -18.74
C GLY A 29 -8.59 -10.62 -19.27
N LEU A 30 -7.31 -10.89 -19.58
CA LEU A 30 -6.42 -9.91 -20.18
C LEU A 30 -6.86 -9.57 -21.63
N GLY A 31 -7.23 -10.57 -22.42
CA GLY A 31 -7.76 -10.38 -23.76
C GLY A 31 -9.08 -9.60 -23.77
N ALA A 32 -9.98 -9.88 -22.84
CA ALA A 32 -11.23 -9.12 -22.68
C ALA A 32 -10.96 -7.67 -22.25
N ALA A 33 -10.01 -7.43 -21.35
CA ALA A 33 -9.62 -6.08 -20.95
C ALA A 33 -9.00 -5.30 -22.08
N VAL A 34 -8.08 -5.92 -22.85
CA VAL A 34 -7.47 -5.32 -24.05
C VAL A 34 -8.51 -5.07 -25.13
N ALA A 35 -9.43 -6.03 -25.36
CA ALA A 35 -10.52 -5.86 -26.33
C ALA A 35 -11.48 -4.74 -25.91
N LEU A 36 -11.82 -4.63 -24.62
CA LEU A 36 -12.64 -3.56 -24.07
C LEU A 36 -11.97 -2.18 -24.25
N ILE A 37 -10.68 -2.10 -23.96
CA ILE A 37 -9.88 -0.88 -24.16
C ILE A 37 -9.81 -0.54 -25.66
N ALA A 38 -9.60 -1.53 -26.52
CA ALA A 38 -9.57 -1.33 -27.96
C ALA A 38 -10.93 -0.87 -28.49
N ILE A 39 -12.03 -1.47 -28.03
CA ILE A 39 -13.39 -1.07 -28.40
C ILE A 39 -13.67 0.38 -27.97
N VAL A 40 -13.28 0.74 -26.75
CA VAL A 40 -13.41 2.10 -26.20
C VAL A 40 -12.59 3.12 -26.99
N LEU A 41 -11.37 2.75 -27.43
CA LEU A 41 -10.46 3.65 -28.17
C LEU A 41 -10.79 3.77 -29.66
N PHE A 42 -11.34 2.71 -30.29
CA PHE A 42 -11.51 2.65 -31.75
C PHE A 42 -12.94 2.78 -32.26
N VAL A 43 -13.95 2.80 -31.37
CA VAL A 43 -15.36 3.00 -31.77
C VAL A 43 -15.87 4.34 -31.26
N PRO A 44 -15.66 5.44 -32.01
CA PRO A 44 -16.24 6.74 -31.70
C PRO A 44 -17.77 6.62 -31.84
N GLY A 45 -18.50 6.81 -30.74
CA GLY A 45 -19.97 6.78 -30.72
C GLY A 45 -20.62 5.62 -29.96
N LEU A 46 -19.84 4.67 -29.43
CA LEU A 46 -20.37 3.61 -28.56
C LEU A 46 -20.52 4.05 -27.10
N MET A 47 -19.96 5.20 -26.74
CA MET A 47 -20.16 5.75 -25.40
C MET A 47 -21.47 6.56 -25.37
N PRO A 48 -22.43 6.23 -24.49
CA PRO A 48 -23.44 7.21 -24.11
C PRO A 48 -22.72 8.47 -23.65
N GLU A 49 -23.30 9.65 -23.84
CA GLU A 49 -22.74 10.92 -23.36
C GLU A 49 -22.52 10.85 -21.86
N ILE A 50 -21.31 10.36 -21.48
CA ILE A 50 -20.91 10.29 -20.08
C ILE A 50 -20.67 11.74 -19.65
N PRO A 51 -21.30 12.21 -18.55
CA PRO A 51 -21.07 13.56 -18.05
C PRO A 51 -19.56 13.83 -17.91
N LEU A 52 -19.09 15.00 -18.31
CA LEU A 52 -17.67 15.40 -18.29
C LEU A 52 -16.97 15.01 -16.98
N ARG A 53 -17.64 15.22 -15.85
CA ARG A 53 -17.12 14.83 -14.52
C ARG A 53 -16.86 13.32 -14.39
N ALA A 54 -17.70 12.49 -14.99
CA ALA A 54 -17.50 11.04 -14.94
C ALA A 54 -16.35 10.59 -15.87
N GLN A 55 -16.15 11.29 -17.00
CA GLN A 55 -14.99 11.08 -17.87
C GLN A 55 -13.69 11.45 -17.14
N ASP A 56 -13.67 12.59 -16.45
CA ASP A 56 -12.52 13.02 -15.63
C ASP A 56 -12.20 11.99 -14.56
N GLY A 57 -13.20 11.50 -13.82
CA GLY A 57 -13.04 10.50 -12.79
C GLY A 57 -12.49 9.17 -13.34
N LEU A 58 -12.97 8.74 -14.49
CA LEU A 58 -12.49 7.53 -15.16
C LEU A 58 -11.04 7.69 -15.64
N THR A 59 -10.71 8.83 -16.23
CA THR A 59 -9.36 9.16 -16.68
C THR A 59 -8.38 9.16 -15.52
N LEU A 60 -8.74 9.79 -14.40
CA LEU A 60 -7.93 9.80 -13.17
C LEU A 60 -7.76 8.39 -12.60
N ALA A 61 -8.83 7.60 -12.53
CA ALA A 61 -8.79 6.23 -12.05
C ALA A 61 -7.85 5.34 -12.90
N ILE A 62 -7.94 5.44 -14.23
CA ILE A 62 -7.08 4.71 -15.15
C ILE A 62 -5.62 5.16 -15.01
N SER A 63 -5.36 6.46 -14.90
CA SER A 63 -4.00 7.00 -14.72
C SER A 63 -3.36 6.46 -13.44
N VAL A 64 -4.08 6.49 -12.31
CA VAL A 64 -3.61 5.95 -11.04
C VAL A 64 -3.36 4.44 -11.11
N LEU A 65 -4.22 3.70 -11.84
CA LEU A 65 -4.06 2.27 -12.03
C LEU A 65 -2.80 1.95 -12.86
N ILE A 66 -2.62 2.62 -14.00
CA ILE A 66 -1.47 2.41 -14.90
C ILE A 66 -0.16 2.75 -14.19
N GLU A 67 -0.12 3.87 -13.47
CA GLU A 67 1.05 4.29 -12.70
C GLU A 67 1.42 3.27 -11.60
N SER A 68 0.42 2.69 -10.94
CA SER A 68 0.63 1.76 -9.82
C SER A 68 1.03 0.35 -10.26
N MET A 69 0.64 -0.09 -11.45
CA MET A 69 0.81 -1.47 -11.95
C MET A 69 2.27 -1.96 -11.95
N PRO A 70 3.24 -1.26 -12.54
CA PRO A 70 4.63 -1.75 -12.59
C PRO A 70 5.21 -1.92 -11.19
N PHE A 71 4.86 -1.05 -10.25
CA PHE A 71 5.36 -1.12 -8.88
C PHE A 71 4.71 -2.26 -8.08
N VAL A 72 3.42 -2.54 -8.29
CA VAL A 72 2.76 -3.70 -7.69
C VAL A 72 3.37 -4.99 -8.19
N VAL A 73 3.60 -5.11 -9.50
CA VAL A 73 4.28 -6.27 -10.09
C VAL A 73 5.70 -6.43 -9.52
N LEU A 74 6.45 -5.33 -9.42
CA LEU A 74 7.78 -5.34 -8.81
C LEU A 74 7.72 -5.79 -7.35
N GLY A 75 6.77 -5.28 -6.57
CA GLY A 75 6.55 -5.68 -5.17
C GLY A 75 6.23 -7.16 -5.03
N VAL A 76 5.39 -7.72 -5.91
CA VAL A 76 5.10 -9.16 -5.96
C VAL A 76 6.36 -9.97 -6.29
N VAL A 77 7.15 -9.54 -7.27
CA VAL A 77 8.41 -10.20 -7.63
C VAL A 77 9.38 -10.20 -6.45
N LEU A 78 9.56 -9.06 -5.79
CA LEU A 78 10.41 -8.94 -4.60
C LEU A 78 9.90 -9.82 -3.46
N SER A 79 8.59 -9.88 -3.26
CA SER A 79 7.94 -10.78 -2.29
C SER A 79 8.32 -12.25 -2.56
N ILE A 80 8.24 -12.68 -3.81
CA ILE A 80 8.61 -14.05 -4.23
C ILE A 80 10.10 -14.32 -4.02
N VAL A 81 10.96 -13.36 -4.36
CA VAL A 81 12.41 -13.49 -4.12
C VAL A 81 12.67 -13.74 -2.63
N VAL A 82 12.05 -12.95 -1.77
CA VAL A 82 12.20 -13.13 -0.32
C VAL A 82 11.69 -14.50 0.13
N GLN A 83 10.55 -14.95 -0.38
CA GLN A 83 9.90 -16.16 0.11
C GLN A 83 10.47 -17.46 -0.47
N VAL A 84 10.82 -17.48 -1.76
CA VAL A 84 11.19 -18.70 -2.49
C VAL A 84 12.70 -18.83 -2.65
N TRP A 85 13.39 -17.71 -2.89
CA TRP A 85 14.81 -17.72 -3.28
C TRP A 85 15.76 -17.50 -2.11
N ILE A 86 15.36 -16.76 -1.07
CA ILE A 86 16.17 -16.57 0.12
C ILE A 86 16.00 -17.79 1.04
N PRO A 87 17.09 -18.44 1.48
CA PRO A 87 17.01 -19.59 2.39
C PRO A 87 16.32 -19.26 3.71
N PRO A 88 15.60 -20.20 4.35
CA PRO A 88 15.07 -20.03 5.70
C PRO A 88 16.17 -19.65 6.69
N GLY A 89 15.89 -18.71 7.58
CA GLY A 89 16.85 -18.26 8.60
C GLY A 89 17.96 -17.31 8.10
N ALA A 90 18.09 -17.05 6.79
CA ALA A 90 19.11 -16.14 6.29
C ALA A 90 18.83 -14.69 6.73
N ILE A 91 17.60 -14.23 6.59
CA ILE A 91 17.21 -12.86 6.99
C ILE A 91 17.30 -12.71 8.51
N GLU A 92 16.87 -13.72 9.26
CA GLU A 92 16.86 -13.71 10.72
C GLU A 92 18.29 -13.61 11.33
N ARG A 93 19.30 -14.16 10.64
CA ARG A 93 20.71 -14.05 11.07
C ARG A 93 21.24 -12.62 11.01
N TRP A 94 20.70 -11.79 10.09
CA TRP A 94 21.11 -10.39 9.90
C TRP A 94 20.28 -9.45 10.77
N MET A 95 19.13 -9.91 11.28
CA MET A 95 18.24 -9.09 12.10
C MET A 95 18.66 -9.07 13.57
N PRO A 96 18.59 -7.89 14.22
CA PRO A 96 18.82 -7.79 15.66
C PRO A 96 17.85 -8.68 16.44
N ARG A 97 18.32 -9.25 17.56
CA ARG A 97 17.48 -10.09 18.43
C ARG A 97 16.39 -9.29 19.19
N ARG A 98 16.62 -7.99 19.41
CA ARG A 98 15.67 -7.11 20.13
C ARG A 98 14.58 -6.61 19.20
N ALA A 99 13.32 -6.80 19.57
CA ALA A 99 12.15 -6.43 18.73
C ALA A 99 12.15 -4.95 18.31
N TRP A 100 12.51 -4.02 19.20
CA TRP A 100 12.61 -2.60 18.85
C TRP A 100 13.69 -2.33 17.80
N ALA A 101 14.85 -2.98 17.92
CA ALA A 101 15.95 -2.81 16.97
C ALA A 101 15.61 -3.43 15.60
N ARG A 102 14.86 -4.55 15.58
CA ARG A 102 14.35 -5.13 14.33
C ARG A 102 13.42 -4.14 13.60
N ARG A 103 12.50 -3.50 14.32
CA ARG A 103 11.63 -2.46 13.73
C ARG A 103 12.41 -1.29 13.17
N MET A 104 13.43 -0.80 13.89
CA MET A 104 14.31 0.26 13.40
C MET A 104 15.05 -0.13 12.12
N VAL A 105 15.56 -1.36 12.03
CA VAL A 105 16.20 -1.86 10.80
C VAL A 105 15.21 -1.99 9.67
N LEU A 106 14.03 -2.54 9.93
CA LEU A 106 12.97 -2.69 8.92
C LEU A 106 12.45 -1.34 8.42
N SER A 107 12.38 -0.33 9.28
CA SER A 107 11.98 1.02 8.85
C SER A 107 12.99 1.66 7.88
N LEU A 108 14.24 1.21 7.87
CA LEU A 108 15.25 1.66 6.91
C LEU A 108 15.32 0.80 5.64
N LEU A 109 14.58 -0.31 5.58
CA LEU A 109 14.61 -1.20 4.42
C LEU A 109 14.11 -0.51 3.13
N GLY A 110 13.22 0.48 3.26
CA GLY A 110 12.78 1.32 2.14
C GLY A 110 13.90 2.09 1.44
N MET A 111 15.03 2.31 2.12
CA MET A 111 16.23 2.92 1.54
C MET A 111 16.92 2.00 0.52
N VAL A 112 16.82 0.69 0.72
CA VAL A 112 17.45 -0.32 -0.14
C VAL A 112 16.49 -0.78 -1.23
N ILE A 113 15.20 -0.76 -0.96
CA ILE A 113 14.15 -1.21 -1.87
C ILE A 113 13.34 0.02 -2.32
N PRO A 114 13.75 0.69 -3.42
CA PRO A 114 13.10 1.92 -3.88
C PRO A 114 11.78 1.59 -4.61
N VAL A 115 10.80 1.11 -3.88
CA VAL A 115 9.46 0.79 -4.39
C VAL A 115 8.47 1.80 -3.82
N CYS A 116 7.48 2.21 -4.62
CA CYS A 116 6.42 3.09 -4.15
C CYS A 116 5.49 2.36 -3.17
N GLU A 117 4.59 3.12 -2.52
CA GLU A 117 3.65 2.63 -1.52
C GLU A 117 2.84 1.41 -2.01
N CYS A 118 2.39 1.41 -3.28
CA CYS A 118 1.59 0.31 -3.83
C CYS A 118 2.35 -1.01 -3.92
N GLY A 119 3.64 -0.96 -4.26
CA GLY A 119 4.50 -2.14 -4.34
C GLY A 119 4.97 -2.63 -2.97
N ASN A 120 4.98 -1.76 -1.96
CA ASN A 120 5.32 -2.15 -0.60
C ASN A 120 4.28 -3.08 0.02
N VAL A 121 3.00 -3.02 -0.39
CA VAL A 121 1.95 -3.89 0.16
C VAL A 121 2.18 -5.37 -0.18
N PRO A 122 2.35 -5.81 -1.45
CA PRO A 122 2.63 -7.21 -1.73
C PRO A 122 3.98 -7.66 -1.14
N PHE A 123 4.97 -6.78 -1.07
CA PHE A 123 6.23 -7.11 -0.41
C PHE A 123 6.05 -7.33 1.11
N ALA A 124 5.28 -6.49 1.78
CA ALA A 124 4.93 -6.63 3.20
C ALA A 124 4.16 -7.93 3.49
N ARG A 125 3.24 -8.33 2.59
CA ARG A 125 2.58 -9.64 2.65
C ARG A 125 3.60 -10.77 2.61
N GLY A 126 4.62 -10.64 1.75
CA GLY A 126 5.73 -11.58 1.69
C GLY A 126 6.54 -11.66 2.99
N LEU A 127 6.76 -10.55 3.67
CA LEU A 127 7.40 -10.53 4.99
C LEU A 127 6.55 -11.27 6.04
N LEU A 128 5.23 -11.03 6.08
CA LEU A 128 4.30 -11.75 6.97
C LEU A 128 4.34 -13.26 6.71
N MET A 129 4.27 -13.69 5.45
CA MET A 129 4.36 -15.11 5.07
C MET A 129 5.71 -15.72 5.43
N ARG A 130 6.74 -14.91 5.61
CA ARG A 130 8.09 -15.32 6.05
C ARG A 130 8.22 -15.38 7.57
N GLY A 131 7.18 -15.02 8.32
CA GLY A 131 7.16 -15.08 9.78
C GLY A 131 7.57 -13.78 10.49
N PHE A 132 7.65 -12.65 9.77
CA PHE A 132 7.76 -11.35 10.41
C PHE A 132 6.45 -11.00 11.12
N THR A 133 6.55 -10.33 12.27
CA THR A 133 5.37 -9.93 13.04
C THR A 133 4.60 -8.82 12.34
N VAL A 134 3.31 -8.70 12.65
CA VAL A 134 2.45 -7.61 12.14
C VAL A 134 3.04 -6.25 12.47
N SER A 135 3.57 -6.07 13.68
CA SER A 135 4.19 -4.81 14.12
C SER A 135 5.42 -4.43 13.30
N GLU A 136 6.27 -5.41 12.98
CA GLU A 136 7.46 -5.23 12.14
C GLU A 136 7.08 -4.86 10.71
N THR A 137 6.08 -5.56 10.17
CA THR A 137 5.59 -5.34 8.82
C THR A 137 4.90 -3.99 8.66
N LEU A 138 4.09 -3.57 9.65
CA LEU A 138 3.49 -2.23 9.66
C LEU A 138 4.55 -1.14 9.77
N THR A 139 5.60 -1.34 10.59
CA THR A 139 6.72 -0.38 10.65
C THR A 139 7.38 -0.21 9.28
N PHE A 140 7.66 -1.31 8.58
CA PHE A 140 8.19 -1.27 7.22
C PHE A 140 7.24 -0.53 6.26
N LEU A 141 5.96 -0.91 6.23
CA LEU A 141 4.96 -0.33 5.32
C LEU A 141 4.83 1.19 5.44
N ILE A 142 4.89 1.69 6.66
CA ILE A 142 4.76 3.12 6.96
C ILE A 142 6.08 3.86 6.68
N ALA A 143 7.23 3.27 6.99
CA ALA A 143 8.52 3.92 6.80
C ALA A 143 8.98 3.93 5.34
N ALA A 144 8.79 2.82 4.62
CA ALA A 144 9.37 2.58 3.30
C ALA A 144 9.07 3.69 2.28
N PRO A 145 7.84 4.20 2.12
CA PRO A 145 7.55 5.26 1.18
C PRO A 145 8.15 6.62 1.54
N ILE A 146 8.53 6.82 2.80
CA ILE A 146 9.11 8.09 3.27
C ILE A 146 10.63 8.08 3.20
N VAL A 147 11.26 6.96 3.62
CA VAL A 147 12.72 6.83 3.61
C VAL A 147 13.28 6.40 2.24
N ASN A 148 12.44 6.28 1.23
CA ASN A 148 12.82 5.96 -0.14
C ASN A 148 13.77 7.03 -0.69
N PRO A 149 14.94 6.67 -1.25
CA PRO A 149 15.90 7.63 -1.78
C PRO A 149 15.32 8.51 -2.89
N ILE A 150 14.39 8.02 -3.71
CA ILE A 150 13.71 8.82 -4.73
C ILE A 150 12.91 9.93 -4.05
N VAL A 151 12.15 9.61 -3.01
CA VAL A 151 11.34 10.57 -2.25
C VAL A 151 12.21 11.60 -1.54
N ILE A 152 13.35 11.19 -1.00
CA ILE A 152 14.32 12.11 -0.39
C ILE A 152 14.84 13.11 -1.43
N ILE A 153 15.25 12.62 -2.60
CA ILE A 153 15.76 13.45 -3.69
C ILE A 153 14.68 14.41 -4.21
N THR A 154 13.48 13.94 -4.48
CA THR A 154 12.38 14.77 -5.00
C THR A 154 11.94 15.83 -3.98
N THR A 155 11.90 15.48 -2.68
CA THR A 155 11.59 16.44 -1.62
C THR A 155 12.68 17.51 -1.50
N HIS A 156 13.95 17.10 -1.60
CA HIS A 156 15.07 18.02 -1.61
C HIS A 156 15.05 18.96 -2.84
N GLN A 157 14.73 18.43 -4.02
CA GLN A 157 14.61 19.25 -5.23
C GLN A 157 13.47 20.26 -5.16
N ALA A 158 12.36 19.90 -4.50
CA ALA A 158 11.21 20.79 -4.35
C ALA A 158 11.44 21.89 -3.29
N PHE A 159 11.97 21.55 -2.13
CA PHE A 159 12.01 22.41 -0.94
C PHE A 159 13.43 22.74 -0.45
N GLY A 160 14.46 22.05 -0.94
CA GLY A 160 15.81 22.21 -0.40
C GLY A 160 15.94 21.79 1.06
N PHE A 161 16.84 22.47 1.78
CA PHE A 161 17.01 22.32 3.23
C PHE A 161 16.42 23.51 4.02
N SER A 162 15.92 24.57 3.34
CA SER A 162 15.60 25.85 3.95
C SER A 162 14.50 25.70 4.97
N ASP A 163 13.39 25.25 4.78
CA ASP A 163 12.25 25.34 5.72
C ASP A 163 12.12 24.12 6.65
N GLY A 164 13.16 23.29 6.73
CA GLY A 164 13.13 22.07 7.55
C GLY A 164 12.13 21.00 7.09
N ILE A 165 11.44 21.21 5.95
CA ILE A 165 10.37 20.32 5.44
C ILE A 165 10.91 18.92 5.19
N LEU A 166 12.09 18.81 4.53
CA LEU A 166 12.72 17.50 4.27
C LEU A 166 13.04 16.76 5.57
N ILE A 167 13.63 17.46 6.54
CA ILE A 167 14.01 16.89 7.83
C ILE A 167 12.76 16.46 8.61
N ALA A 168 11.74 17.33 8.66
CA ALA A 168 10.47 17.04 9.34
C ALA A 168 9.74 15.84 8.69
N ARG A 169 9.75 15.73 7.34
CA ARG A 169 9.21 14.60 6.62
C ARG A 169 9.93 13.29 6.99
N LEU A 170 11.26 13.28 6.93
CA LEU A 170 12.04 12.06 7.20
C LEU A 170 11.96 11.63 8.66
N LEU A 171 12.25 12.54 9.60
CA LEU A 171 12.22 12.23 11.03
C LEU A 171 10.79 11.98 11.52
N GLY A 172 9.84 12.77 11.05
CA GLY A 172 8.43 12.60 11.38
C GLY A 172 7.89 11.27 10.87
N GLY A 173 8.11 10.92 9.63
CA GLY A 173 7.66 9.65 9.07
C GLY A 173 8.33 8.46 9.72
N TYR A 174 9.63 8.53 10.00
CA TYR A 174 10.35 7.51 10.74
C TYR A 174 9.81 7.32 12.17
N ALA A 175 9.49 8.43 12.85
CA ALA A 175 8.90 8.40 14.18
C ALA A 175 7.48 7.80 14.16
N ILE A 176 6.63 8.21 13.20
CA ILE A 176 5.28 7.66 13.03
C ILE A 176 5.34 6.14 12.78
N ALA A 177 6.23 5.68 11.89
CA ALA A 177 6.39 4.27 11.57
C ALA A 177 6.75 3.43 12.81
N ASN A 178 7.72 3.90 13.59
CA ASN A 178 8.14 3.22 14.81
C ASN A 178 7.10 3.30 15.93
N LEU A 179 6.34 4.41 16.02
CA LEU A 179 5.21 4.56 16.95
C LEU A 179 4.11 3.53 16.64
N ILE A 180 3.72 3.40 15.36
CA ILE A 180 2.73 2.41 14.93
C ILE A 180 3.23 0.99 15.21
N GLY A 181 4.48 0.68 14.84
CA GLY A 181 5.06 -0.61 15.15
C GLY A 181 5.09 -0.91 16.65
N TRP A 182 5.40 0.09 17.49
CA TRP A 182 5.37 -0.07 18.94
C TRP A 182 3.93 -0.29 19.46
N LEU A 183 2.96 0.47 18.96
CA LEU A 183 1.56 0.35 19.36
C LEU A 183 1.01 -1.06 19.06
N TYR A 184 1.21 -1.54 17.83
CA TYR A 184 0.73 -2.86 17.43
C TYR A 184 1.58 -4.02 18.00
N SER A 185 2.80 -3.78 18.46
CA SER A 185 3.58 -4.80 19.18
C SER A 185 3.02 -5.16 20.56
N ARG A 186 2.12 -4.33 21.08
CA ARG A 186 1.45 -4.55 22.38
C ARG A 186 0.08 -5.19 22.26
N HIS A 187 -0.37 -5.47 21.04
CA HIS A 187 -1.66 -6.14 20.85
C HIS A 187 -1.57 -7.58 21.35
N PRO A 188 -2.54 -8.03 22.19
CA PRO A 188 -2.49 -9.36 22.84
C PRO A 188 -2.62 -10.50 21.83
N ASP A 189 -3.32 -10.27 20.71
CA ASP A 189 -3.53 -11.26 19.65
C ASP A 189 -3.10 -10.67 18.30
N PRO A 190 -1.87 -10.95 17.85
CA PRO A 190 -1.39 -10.48 16.55
C PRO A 190 -2.16 -11.05 15.35
N ASP A 191 -2.71 -12.27 15.47
CA ASP A 191 -3.41 -12.92 14.38
C ASP A 191 -4.79 -12.30 14.13
N ALA A 192 -5.41 -11.72 15.15
CA ALA A 192 -6.65 -10.96 15.02
C ALA A 192 -6.50 -9.66 14.20
N LEU A 193 -5.27 -9.22 13.94
CA LEU A 193 -4.97 -8.05 13.13
C LEU A 193 -5.04 -8.33 11.62
N LEU A 194 -4.95 -9.61 11.23
CA LEU A 194 -4.95 -10.06 9.84
C LEU A 194 -6.35 -10.50 9.39
N THR A 195 -6.66 -10.33 8.10
CA THR A 195 -7.92 -10.80 7.51
C THR A 195 -7.90 -12.31 7.32
N ASP A 196 -9.08 -12.96 7.41
CA ASP A 196 -9.21 -14.40 7.16
C ASP A 196 -8.75 -14.75 5.74
N ARG A 197 -9.08 -13.91 4.77
CA ARG A 197 -8.64 -14.08 3.38
C ARG A 197 -7.12 -14.10 3.22
N PHE A 198 -6.39 -13.31 4.01
CA PHE A 198 -4.93 -13.34 3.98
C PHE A 198 -4.40 -14.62 4.62
N ARG A 199 -5.00 -15.08 5.71
CA ARG A 199 -4.63 -16.36 6.36
C ARG A 199 -4.85 -17.54 5.43
N GLU A 200 -5.97 -17.62 4.74
CA GLU A 200 -6.23 -18.64 3.69
C GLU A 200 -5.17 -18.58 2.57
N THR A 201 -4.77 -17.38 2.18
CA THR A 201 -3.68 -17.20 1.18
C THR A 201 -2.36 -17.79 1.69
N CYS A 202 -2.02 -17.61 2.96
CA CYS A 202 -0.81 -18.17 3.56
C CYS A 202 -0.84 -19.70 3.56
N GLU A 203 -1.98 -20.32 3.85
CA GLU A 203 -2.18 -21.78 3.81
C GLU A 203 -1.99 -22.32 2.39
N ILE A 204 -2.63 -21.71 1.39
CA ILE A 204 -2.49 -22.11 -0.03
C ILE A 204 -1.03 -22.06 -0.48
N VAL A 205 -0.31 -21.00 -0.12
CA VAL A 205 1.10 -20.84 -0.49
C VAL A 205 2.00 -21.86 0.23
N ALA A 206 1.68 -22.20 1.48
CA ALA A 206 2.44 -23.17 2.26
C ALA A 206 2.28 -24.61 1.73
N GLU A 207 1.12 -24.96 1.18
CA GLU A 207 0.83 -26.29 0.61
C GLU A 207 1.46 -26.51 -0.77
N GLU A 208 1.88 -25.44 -1.48
CA GLU A 208 2.46 -25.58 -2.81
C GLU A 208 3.79 -26.35 -2.79
N SER A 209 3.73 -27.56 -3.33
CA SER A 209 4.88 -28.45 -3.50
C SER A 209 5.42 -28.38 -4.94
N GLY A 210 6.75 -28.37 -5.09
CA GLY A 210 7.38 -28.38 -6.41
C GLY A 210 8.69 -27.61 -6.48
N GLY A 211 9.27 -27.54 -7.69
CA GLY A 211 10.50 -26.79 -7.93
C GLY A 211 10.31 -25.28 -7.73
N ARG A 212 11.40 -24.56 -7.42
CA ARG A 212 11.38 -23.11 -7.13
C ARG A 212 10.64 -22.28 -8.17
N TRP A 213 10.81 -22.56 -9.44
CA TRP A 213 10.14 -21.84 -10.54
C TRP A 213 8.63 -22.05 -10.53
N ARG A 214 8.16 -23.28 -10.31
CA ARG A 214 6.72 -23.57 -10.23
C ARG A 214 6.09 -22.87 -9.03
N ARG A 215 6.75 -22.90 -7.87
CA ARG A 215 6.31 -22.18 -6.67
C ARG A 215 6.28 -20.67 -6.90
N SER A 216 7.31 -20.10 -7.55
CA SER A 216 7.35 -18.67 -7.88
C SER A 216 6.18 -18.26 -8.77
N LEU A 217 5.87 -19.05 -9.82
CA LEU A 217 4.76 -18.74 -10.72
C LEU A 217 3.40 -18.87 -10.03
N ALA A 218 3.20 -19.94 -9.26
CA ALA A 218 1.96 -20.14 -8.50
C ALA A 218 1.72 -18.99 -7.53
N GLN A 219 2.74 -18.61 -6.78
CA GLN A 219 2.68 -17.50 -5.84
C GLN A 219 2.46 -16.15 -6.51
N PHE A 220 3.08 -15.91 -7.66
CA PHE A 220 2.84 -14.70 -8.46
C PHE A 220 1.35 -14.57 -8.83
N ILE A 221 0.73 -15.64 -9.29
CA ILE A 221 -0.68 -15.64 -9.65
C ILE A 221 -1.57 -15.43 -8.41
N VAL A 222 -1.26 -16.09 -7.30
CA VAL A 222 -2.02 -15.96 -6.05
C VAL A 222 -1.97 -14.53 -5.51
N GLU A 223 -0.78 -13.96 -5.42
CA GLU A 223 -0.58 -12.59 -4.94
C GLU A 223 -1.24 -11.55 -5.86
N LEU A 224 -1.07 -11.70 -7.17
CA LEU A 224 -1.67 -10.78 -8.12
C LEU A 224 -3.21 -10.81 -8.04
N ARG A 225 -3.80 -12.01 -7.93
CA ARG A 225 -5.26 -12.17 -7.73
C ARG A 225 -5.75 -11.56 -6.42
N ALA A 226 -4.94 -11.57 -5.37
CA ALA A 226 -5.30 -10.99 -4.09
C ALA A 226 -5.28 -9.45 -4.12
N VAL A 227 -4.30 -8.86 -4.81
CA VAL A 227 -4.03 -7.41 -4.76
C VAL A 227 -4.73 -6.66 -5.90
N MET A 228 -4.87 -7.24 -7.11
CA MET A 228 -5.42 -6.54 -8.28
C MET A 228 -6.85 -6.02 -8.10
N PRO A 229 -7.81 -6.79 -7.56
CA PRO A 229 -9.16 -6.26 -7.35
C PRO A 229 -9.17 -5.04 -6.42
N ALA A 230 -8.36 -5.06 -5.36
CA ALA A 230 -8.25 -3.96 -4.42
C ALA A 230 -7.60 -2.72 -5.05
N LEU A 231 -6.60 -2.91 -5.92
CA LEU A 231 -5.98 -1.83 -6.68
C LEU A 231 -6.99 -1.17 -7.63
N VAL A 232 -7.75 -1.97 -8.39
CA VAL A 232 -8.77 -1.44 -9.32
C VAL A 232 -9.85 -0.67 -8.56
N ILE A 233 -10.39 -1.25 -7.49
CA ILE A 233 -11.42 -0.59 -6.66
C ILE A 233 -10.85 0.66 -6.01
N GLY A 234 -9.64 0.60 -5.45
CA GLY A 234 -8.97 1.73 -4.83
C GLY A 234 -8.71 2.87 -5.80
N SER A 235 -8.24 2.57 -7.01
CA SER A 235 -8.01 3.57 -8.07
C SER A 235 -9.32 4.20 -8.56
N ALA A 236 -10.39 3.39 -8.72
CA ALA A 236 -11.70 3.89 -9.09
C ALA A 236 -12.29 4.82 -8.01
N LEU A 237 -12.19 4.44 -6.74
CA LEU A 237 -12.60 5.27 -5.61
C LEU A 237 -11.78 6.57 -5.54
N ALA A 238 -10.46 6.49 -5.72
CA ALA A 238 -9.60 7.68 -5.71
C ALA A 238 -9.98 8.65 -6.84
N GLY A 239 -10.20 8.18 -8.07
CA GLY A 239 -10.66 8.99 -9.18
C GLY A 239 -12.02 9.63 -8.92
N ALA A 240 -12.98 8.88 -8.37
CA ALA A 240 -14.31 9.38 -8.03
C ALA A 240 -14.23 10.48 -6.95
N VAL A 241 -13.49 10.27 -5.89
CA VAL A 241 -13.36 11.25 -4.79
C VAL A 241 -12.68 12.52 -5.27
N GLN A 242 -11.65 12.42 -6.12
CA GLN A 242 -10.95 13.59 -6.68
C GLN A 242 -11.87 14.51 -7.50
N VAL A 243 -12.85 13.95 -8.19
CA VAL A 243 -13.83 14.73 -8.98
C VAL A 243 -14.95 15.32 -8.13
N LEU A 244 -15.34 14.60 -7.06
CA LEU A 244 -16.44 15.02 -6.19
C LEU A 244 -16.07 16.14 -5.22
N VAL A 245 -14.79 16.21 -4.81
CA VAL A 245 -14.34 17.19 -3.81
C VAL A 245 -13.81 18.45 -4.51
N PRO A 246 -14.46 19.61 -4.34
CA PRO A 246 -14.01 20.87 -4.91
C PRO A 246 -12.72 21.34 -4.21
N ARG A 247 -11.63 21.42 -4.96
CA ARG A 247 -10.31 21.86 -4.43
C ARG A 247 -10.36 23.30 -3.93
N ASP A 248 -11.16 24.15 -4.57
CA ASP A 248 -11.30 25.56 -4.20
C ASP A 248 -11.84 25.76 -2.77
N ALA A 249 -12.72 24.86 -2.31
CA ALA A 249 -13.23 24.91 -0.94
C ALA A 249 -12.13 24.60 0.10
N LEU A 250 -11.17 23.71 -0.23
CA LEU A 250 -10.03 23.41 0.63
C LEU A 250 -9.00 24.55 0.65
N LEU A 251 -8.82 25.22 -0.50
CA LEU A 251 -7.90 26.36 -0.63
C LEU A 251 -8.38 27.60 0.13
N ALA A 252 -9.70 27.82 0.18
CA ALA A 252 -10.29 28.94 0.91
C ALA A 252 -10.02 28.92 2.42
N ILE A 253 -9.66 27.77 2.97
CA ILE A 253 -9.41 27.56 4.40
C ILE A 253 -7.91 27.76 4.75
N GLY A 254 -7.05 27.95 3.75
CA GLY A 254 -5.59 27.98 3.89
C GLY A 254 -5.01 29.13 4.74
N SER A 255 -5.79 30.18 5.01
CA SER A 255 -5.31 31.38 5.72
C SER A 255 -5.14 31.23 7.24
N ASN A 256 -5.77 30.22 7.86
CA ASN A 256 -5.67 29.96 9.29
C ASN A 256 -4.66 28.81 9.56
N PRO A 257 -3.66 28.98 10.43
CA PRO A 257 -2.60 27.98 10.63
C PRO A 257 -3.09 26.57 11.00
N VAL A 258 -4.15 26.48 11.81
CA VAL A 258 -4.70 25.18 12.26
C VAL A 258 -5.57 24.55 11.16
N PHE A 259 -6.47 25.35 10.57
CA PHE A 259 -7.31 24.87 9.48
C PHE A 259 -6.51 24.51 8.22
N SER A 260 -5.41 25.20 7.98
CA SER A 260 -4.43 24.92 6.93
C SER A 260 -3.88 23.49 7.05
N ILE A 261 -3.51 23.02 8.26
CA ILE A 261 -3.04 21.66 8.50
C ILE A 261 -4.16 20.65 8.19
N VAL A 262 -5.36 20.89 8.70
CA VAL A 262 -6.51 19.98 8.48
C VAL A 262 -6.87 19.90 7.00
N ALA A 263 -6.88 21.03 6.30
CA ALA A 263 -7.15 21.08 4.86
C ALA A 263 -6.12 20.29 4.05
N MET A 264 -4.82 20.43 4.38
CA MET A 264 -3.75 19.71 3.69
C MET A 264 -3.75 18.22 4.02
N ILE A 265 -4.11 17.80 5.22
CA ILE A 265 -4.35 16.39 5.58
C ILE A 265 -5.50 15.82 4.75
N ALA A 266 -6.63 16.53 4.70
CA ALA A 266 -7.78 16.09 3.91
C ALA A 266 -7.44 16.00 2.41
N LEU A 267 -6.72 16.99 1.89
CA LEU A 267 -6.25 17.00 0.52
C LEU A 267 -5.33 15.81 0.22
N ALA A 268 -4.40 15.48 1.12
CA ALA A 268 -3.49 14.35 0.98
C ALA A 268 -4.25 13.02 0.88
N MET A 269 -5.28 12.83 1.71
CA MET A 269 -6.10 11.60 1.68
C MET A 269 -6.92 11.47 0.41
N ILE A 270 -7.36 12.60 -0.17
CA ILE A 270 -8.24 12.65 -1.34
C ILE A 270 -7.45 12.47 -2.64
N VAL A 271 -6.31 13.16 -2.77
CA VAL A 271 -5.63 13.29 -4.07
C VAL A 271 -4.92 11.99 -4.48
N SER A 272 -4.54 11.13 -3.54
CA SER A 272 -3.90 9.81 -3.80
C SER A 272 -2.73 9.87 -4.78
N ILE A 273 -1.85 10.86 -4.62
CA ILE A 273 -0.65 11.04 -5.43
C ILE A 273 0.47 10.15 -4.91
N CYS A 274 1.25 9.57 -5.84
CA CYS A 274 2.42 8.79 -5.52
C CYS A 274 3.48 9.62 -4.77
N SER A 275 4.09 9.05 -3.74
CA SER A 275 5.12 9.69 -2.91
C SER A 275 6.33 10.21 -3.68
N ASN A 276 6.59 9.68 -4.89
CA ASN A 276 7.69 10.12 -5.73
C ASN A 276 7.48 11.52 -6.34
N VAL A 277 6.23 11.96 -6.47
CA VAL A 277 5.87 13.24 -7.12
C VAL A 277 5.09 14.18 -6.20
N ASP A 278 4.69 13.72 -5.02
CA ASP A 278 3.89 14.47 -4.05
C ASP A 278 4.54 15.80 -3.62
N SER A 279 5.88 15.84 -3.56
CA SER A 279 6.66 17.03 -3.20
C SER A 279 6.50 18.15 -4.22
N PHE A 280 6.50 17.83 -5.52
CA PHE A 280 6.27 18.82 -6.57
C PHE A 280 4.83 19.33 -6.59
N PHE A 281 3.89 18.44 -6.29
CA PHE A 281 2.49 18.84 -6.11
C PHE A 281 2.35 19.78 -4.91
N ALA A 282 2.93 19.42 -3.77
CA ALA A 282 2.89 20.23 -2.55
C ALA A 282 3.58 21.59 -2.74
N LEU A 283 4.63 21.67 -3.57
CA LEU A 283 5.35 22.90 -3.89
C LEU A 283 4.40 23.97 -4.50
N SER A 284 3.39 23.56 -5.28
CA SER A 284 2.42 24.50 -5.86
C SER A 284 1.58 25.23 -4.82
N PHE A 285 1.55 24.74 -3.58
CA PHE A 285 0.82 25.32 -2.46
C PHE A 285 1.71 26.03 -1.44
N ALA A 286 3.04 25.99 -1.62
CA ALA A 286 4.01 26.52 -0.65
C ALA A 286 3.87 28.03 -0.39
N SER A 287 3.35 28.80 -1.37
CA SER A 287 3.08 30.23 -1.20
C SER A 287 1.79 30.55 -0.43
N THR A 288 0.89 29.57 -0.29
CA THR A 288 -0.45 29.79 0.28
C THR A 288 -0.59 29.16 1.66
N PHE A 289 0.10 28.05 1.89
CA PHE A 289 -0.02 27.24 3.09
C PHE A 289 1.25 27.31 3.94
N THR A 290 1.10 27.08 5.25
CA THR A 290 2.23 27.09 6.19
C THR A 290 3.18 25.90 5.95
N PRO A 291 4.49 25.99 6.29
CA PRO A 291 5.43 24.88 6.18
C PRO A 291 4.98 23.61 6.88
N GLY A 292 4.39 23.74 8.08
CA GLY A 292 3.85 22.60 8.81
C GLY A 292 2.68 21.91 8.11
N SER A 293 1.80 22.66 7.41
CA SER A 293 0.72 22.06 6.65
C SER A 293 1.22 21.32 5.40
N ILE A 294 2.29 21.81 4.77
CA ILE A 294 3.00 21.07 3.71
C ILE A 294 3.58 19.75 4.26
N VAL A 295 4.24 19.82 5.43
CA VAL A 295 4.76 18.60 6.09
C VAL A 295 3.64 17.60 6.40
N ALA A 296 2.48 18.07 6.88
CA ALA A 296 1.33 17.21 7.13
C ALA A 296 0.86 16.48 5.86
N PHE A 297 0.77 17.20 4.74
CA PHE A 297 0.44 16.63 3.43
C PHE A 297 1.43 15.54 3.03
N LEU A 298 2.73 15.84 3.11
CA LEU A 298 3.81 14.93 2.73
C LEU A 298 3.97 13.73 3.66
N LEU A 299 3.50 13.81 4.90
CA LEU A 299 3.47 12.69 5.83
C LEU A 299 2.24 11.80 5.62
N VAL A 300 1.06 12.39 5.47
CA VAL A 300 -0.20 11.64 5.41
C VAL A 300 -0.40 10.98 4.04
N GLY A 301 -0.12 11.69 2.93
CA GLY A 301 -0.37 11.24 1.57
C GLY A 301 0.16 9.84 1.27
N PRO A 302 1.47 9.59 1.46
CA PRO A 302 2.07 8.28 1.19
C PRO A 302 1.59 7.14 2.10
N LEU A 303 1.00 7.47 3.25
CA LEU A 303 0.67 6.50 4.29
C LEU A 303 -0.80 6.12 4.30
N VAL A 304 -1.67 7.07 3.99
CA VAL A 304 -3.11 6.94 4.23
C VAL A 304 -3.91 7.64 3.13
N ASP A 305 -3.82 7.15 1.92
CA ASP A 305 -4.73 7.54 0.85
C ASP A 305 -5.81 6.47 0.60
N VAL A 306 -6.83 6.81 -0.17
CA VAL A 306 -7.96 5.93 -0.50
C VAL A 306 -7.48 4.65 -1.19
N LYS A 307 -6.54 4.75 -2.12
CA LYS A 307 -5.95 3.64 -2.87
C LYS A 307 -5.15 2.70 -1.93
N MET A 308 -4.31 3.29 -1.09
CA MET A 308 -3.49 2.53 -0.13
C MET A 308 -4.36 1.78 0.89
N LEU A 309 -5.40 2.42 1.41
CA LEU A 309 -6.35 1.77 2.32
C LEU A 309 -7.06 0.57 1.68
N ALA A 310 -7.45 0.68 0.40
CA ALA A 310 -8.04 -0.44 -0.35
C ALA A 310 -7.04 -1.61 -0.49
N LEU A 311 -5.77 -1.32 -0.78
CA LEU A 311 -4.72 -2.33 -0.86
C LEU A 311 -4.45 -2.99 0.51
N LEU A 312 -4.31 -2.21 1.57
CA LEU A 312 -4.06 -2.70 2.93
C LEU A 312 -5.22 -3.56 3.45
N ARG A 313 -6.46 -3.30 3.00
CA ARG A 313 -7.64 -4.09 3.35
C ARG A 313 -7.55 -5.55 2.90
N THR A 314 -6.72 -5.86 1.93
CA THR A 314 -6.45 -7.25 1.51
C THR A 314 -5.71 -8.07 2.57
N THR A 315 -5.04 -7.41 3.50
CA THR A 315 -4.16 -8.03 4.49
C THR A 315 -4.60 -7.77 5.93
N PHE A 316 -4.97 -6.51 6.24
CA PHE A 316 -5.26 -6.07 7.61
C PHE A 316 -6.76 -5.83 7.82
N THR A 317 -7.22 -6.08 9.05
CA THR A 317 -8.60 -5.83 9.44
C THR A 317 -8.93 -4.34 9.48
N THR A 318 -10.21 -3.99 9.39
CA THR A 318 -10.68 -2.60 9.46
C THR A 318 -10.24 -1.90 10.74
N ARG A 319 -10.19 -2.62 11.86
CA ARG A 319 -9.75 -2.06 13.15
C ARG A 319 -8.30 -1.58 13.08
N VAL A 320 -7.43 -2.36 12.45
CA VAL A 320 -6.02 -1.98 12.22
C VAL A 320 -5.94 -0.73 11.35
N LEU A 321 -6.69 -0.71 10.24
CA LEU A 321 -6.67 0.42 9.32
C LEU A 321 -7.16 1.71 9.98
N VAL A 322 -8.28 1.66 10.70
CA VAL A 322 -8.79 2.83 11.43
C VAL A 322 -7.79 3.30 12.49
N GLY A 323 -7.24 2.39 13.29
CA GLY A 323 -6.23 2.73 14.29
C GLY A 323 -4.97 3.33 13.67
N MET A 324 -4.52 2.80 12.52
CA MET A 324 -3.38 3.32 11.77
C MET A 324 -3.68 4.74 11.23
N VAL A 325 -4.83 4.94 10.58
CA VAL A 325 -5.25 6.26 10.06
C VAL A 325 -5.29 7.29 11.18
N VAL A 326 -5.96 6.99 12.29
CA VAL A 326 -6.06 7.90 13.44
C VAL A 326 -4.67 8.24 13.98
N THR A 327 -3.80 7.24 14.15
CA THR A 327 -2.45 7.46 14.67
C THR A 327 -1.61 8.31 13.73
N VAL A 328 -1.65 8.03 12.41
CA VAL A 328 -0.92 8.81 11.40
C VAL A 328 -1.40 10.25 11.37
N VAL A 329 -2.72 10.46 11.31
CA VAL A 329 -3.32 11.81 11.25
C VAL A 329 -2.98 12.62 12.49
N LEU A 330 -3.15 12.05 13.68
CA LEU A 330 -2.84 12.75 14.93
C LEU A 330 -1.35 13.06 15.07
N ALA A 331 -0.48 12.12 14.72
CA ALA A 331 0.96 12.32 14.80
C ALA A 331 1.45 13.33 13.74
N ALA A 332 0.94 13.26 12.51
CA ALA A 332 1.25 14.23 11.46
C ALA A 332 0.76 15.63 11.81
N PHE A 333 -0.43 15.75 12.40
CA PHE A 333 -0.95 17.02 12.91
C PHE A 333 -0.04 17.60 14.00
N ALA A 334 0.36 16.79 14.98
CA ALA A 334 1.26 17.22 16.05
C ALA A 334 2.63 17.68 15.52
N ILE A 335 3.20 16.94 14.57
CA ILE A 335 4.47 17.30 13.91
C ILE A 335 4.30 18.61 13.14
N ALA A 336 3.21 18.76 12.39
CA ALA A 336 2.92 19.97 11.62
C ALA A 336 2.80 21.21 12.50
N VAL A 337 2.10 21.11 13.63
CA VAL A 337 2.03 22.18 14.64
C VAL A 337 3.43 22.50 15.18
N GLY A 338 4.22 21.45 15.49
CA GLY A 338 5.61 21.65 15.93
C GLY A 338 6.47 22.39 14.91
N VAL A 339 6.34 22.03 13.62
CA VAL A 339 7.07 22.75 12.55
C VAL A 339 6.62 24.19 12.44
N ASN A 340 5.31 24.48 12.50
CA ASN A 340 4.82 25.86 12.45
C ASN A 340 5.25 26.73 13.66
N LEU A 341 5.58 26.11 14.78
CA LEU A 341 6.08 26.82 15.98
C LEU A 341 7.60 27.10 15.91
N LEU A 342 8.31 26.36 15.06
CA LEU A 342 9.77 26.46 14.91
C LEU A 342 10.18 27.26 13.66
N ALA A 343 9.27 27.41 12.68
CA ALA A 343 9.43 28.23 11.47
C ALA A 343 8.99 29.67 11.73
#